data_eab5c65b0e5cbe51d38b92a03c3d6c88
#
_entry.id   eab5c65b0e5cbe51d38b92a03c3d6c88
#
_cell.length_a   1.000
_cell.length_b   1.000
_cell.length_c   1.000
_cell.angle_alpha   90.00
_cell.angle_beta   90.00
_cell.angle_gamma   90.00
#
_symmetry.space_group_name_H-M   'P 1'
#
loop_
_entity.id
_entity.type
_entity.pdbx_description
1 polymer ?
#
loop_
_entity_poly.entity_id
_entity_poly.type
_entity_poly.pdbx_seq_one_letter_code
_entity_poly.pdbx_strand_id
1 'polypeptide(L)'
;MTKEGRKRDRILFGKYRLLHRLGSGRSGTVWLAVHLGLEEYRAIKCVSRKCADYETFRREALILKELQHPGIPLIYDLEEDSEYFYLIEEFLQGNSLYTLVKHQGAL
;
A
#
# COMPACT_ATOMS: atom_id res chain seq x y z
N MET A 1 -12.27 20.20 17.15
CA MET A 1 -11.99 19.34 16.05
C MET A 1 -12.96 18.21 15.98
N THR A 2 -13.35 17.89 14.86
CA THR A 2 -14.40 16.95 14.70
C THR A 2 -13.89 15.54 14.60
N LYS A 3 -14.79 14.62 14.74
CA LYS A 3 -14.45 13.24 14.61
C LYS A 3 -14.01 12.91 13.22
N GLU A 4 -14.54 13.62 12.27
CA GLU A 4 -14.19 13.38 10.89
C GLU A 4 -12.72 13.64 10.65
N GLY A 5 -12.20 14.67 11.26
CA GLY A 5 -10.80 14.96 11.15
C GLY A 5 -9.97 13.81 11.67
N ARG A 6 -10.40 13.25 12.79
CA ARG A 6 -9.67 12.14 13.36
C ARG A 6 -9.73 10.91 12.46
N LYS A 7 -10.86 10.68 11.82
CA LYS A 7 -10.96 9.55 10.90
C LYS A 7 -10.02 9.71 9.75
N ARG A 8 -9.93 10.93 9.23
CA ARG A 8 -9.05 11.16 8.11
C ARG A 8 -7.59 11.09 8.52
N ASP A 9 -7.33 11.27 9.80
CA ASP A 9 -5.96 11.24 10.29
C ASP A 9 -5.58 9.87 10.79
N ARG A 10 -6.15 8.84 10.19
CA ARG A 10 -5.81 7.49 10.57
C ARG A 10 -4.33 7.23 10.35
N ILE A 11 -3.67 6.76 11.38
CA ILE A 11 -2.25 6.52 11.35
C ILE A 11 -1.97 5.05 11.58
N LEU A 12 -1.16 4.47 10.70
CA LEU A 12 -0.77 3.07 10.80
C LEU A 12 0.62 2.97 11.40
N PHE A 13 0.76 2.08 12.37
CA PHE A 13 2.06 1.76 12.97
C PHE A 13 2.79 2.97 13.50
N GLY A 14 2.05 4.04 13.82
CA GLY A 14 2.67 5.25 14.29
C GLY A 14 3.54 5.96 13.28
N LYS A 15 3.51 5.55 12.04
CA LYS A 15 4.42 6.08 11.03
C LYS A 15 3.75 6.65 9.80
N TYR A 16 2.59 6.13 9.43
CA TYR A 16 1.98 6.48 8.16
C TYR A 16 0.61 7.06 8.36
N ARG A 17 0.42 8.27 7.87
CA ARG A 17 -0.92 8.88 7.88
C ARG A 17 -1.60 8.56 6.57
N LEU A 18 -2.73 7.89 6.63
CA LEU A 18 -3.49 7.58 5.43
C LEU A 18 -4.20 8.84 4.94
N LEU A 19 -4.05 9.14 3.66
CA LEU A 19 -4.64 10.33 3.10
C LEU A 19 -5.92 10.01 2.34
N HIS A 20 -5.82 9.18 1.32
CA HIS A 20 -7.03 8.76 0.61
C HIS A 20 -6.72 7.50 -0.17
N ARG A 21 -7.79 6.86 -0.60
CA ARG A 21 -7.69 5.60 -1.31
C ARG A 21 -7.32 5.88 -2.76
N LEU A 22 -6.33 5.14 -3.25
CA LEU A 22 -5.91 5.25 -4.64
C LEU A 22 -6.64 4.25 -5.51
N GLY A 23 -6.99 3.10 -4.98
CA GLY A 23 -7.70 2.10 -5.74
C GLY A 23 -8.06 0.93 -4.86
N SER A 24 -8.93 0.07 -5.39
CA SER A 24 -9.29 -1.14 -4.68
C SER A 24 -9.64 -2.20 -5.69
N GLY A 25 -9.53 -3.43 -5.27
CA GLY A 25 -9.85 -4.55 -6.12
C GLY A 25 -9.94 -5.79 -5.30
N ARG A 26 -9.94 -6.93 -5.98
CA ARG A 26 -10.06 -8.21 -5.31
C ARG A 26 -8.97 -8.43 -4.30
N SER A 27 -7.76 -8.06 -4.67
CA SER A 27 -6.62 -8.38 -3.85
C SER A 27 -6.42 -7.39 -2.71
N GLY A 28 -7.19 -6.32 -2.69
CA GLY A 28 -7.07 -5.38 -1.58
C GLY A 28 -7.24 -3.95 -2.02
N THR A 29 -6.81 -3.06 -1.15
CA THR A 29 -6.99 -1.62 -1.34
C THR A 29 -5.63 -0.96 -1.25
N VAL A 30 -5.41 0.04 -2.10
CA VAL A 30 -4.17 0.81 -2.07
C VAL A 30 -4.49 2.22 -1.60
N TRP A 31 -3.72 2.67 -0.63
CA TRP A 31 -3.90 3.99 -0.03
C TRP A 31 -2.71 4.87 -0.31
N LEU A 32 -2.96 6.14 -0.53
CA LEU A 32 -1.91 7.13 -0.48
C LEU A 32 -1.70 7.50 0.97
N ALA A 33 -0.46 7.49 1.40
CA ALA A 33 -0.12 7.81 2.77
C ALA A 33 1.12 8.68 2.78
N VAL A 34 1.41 9.26 3.94
CA VAL A 34 2.63 10.02 4.11
C VAL A 34 3.38 9.43 5.30
N HIS A 35 4.66 9.21 5.09
CA HIS A 35 5.54 8.77 6.18
C HIS A 35 5.82 9.99 7.04
N LEU A 36 5.37 9.95 8.28
CA LEU A 36 5.44 11.13 9.13
C LEU A 36 6.86 11.58 9.44
N GLY A 37 7.73 10.61 9.64
CA GLY A 37 9.10 10.96 9.97
C GLY A 37 9.90 11.53 8.82
N LEU A 38 9.65 11.01 7.63
CA LEU A 38 10.40 11.43 6.45
C LEU A 38 9.66 12.45 5.60
N GLU A 39 8.38 12.64 5.89
CA GLU A 39 7.54 13.56 5.15
C GLU A 39 7.53 13.22 3.66
N GLU A 40 7.43 11.94 3.37
CA GLU A 40 7.38 11.45 2.00
C GLU A 40 6.14 10.63 1.77
N TYR A 41 5.65 10.67 0.54
CA TYR A 41 4.49 9.88 0.20
C TYR A 41 4.85 8.41 0.06
N ARG A 42 3.88 7.58 0.37
CA ARG A 42 3.99 6.14 0.22
C ARG A 42 2.67 5.61 -0.30
N ALA A 43 2.73 4.51 -1.02
CA ALA A 43 1.54 3.78 -1.38
C ALA A 43 1.49 2.55 -0.50
N ILE A 44 0.37 2.34 0.17
CA ILE A 44 0.24 1.21 1.08
C ILE A 44 -0.88 0.32 0.58
N LYS A 45 -0.49 -0.90 0.22
CA LYS A 45 -1.46 -1.89 -0.22
C LYS A 45 -1.89 -2.72 0.97
N CYS A 46 -3.19 -2.77 1.21
CA CYS A 46 -3.76 -3.51 2.33
C CYS A 46 -4.47 -4.74 1.79
N VAL A 47 -4.08 -5.89 2.28
CA VAL A 47 -4.66 -7.17 1.85
C VAL A 47 -5.24 -7.85 3.07
N SER A 48 -6.51 -8.22 3.00
CA SER A 48 -7.17 -8.87 4.11
C SER A 48 -6.53 -10.24 4.37
N ARG A 49 -6.32 -10.53 5.63
CA ARG A 49 -5.77 -11.83 6.00
C ARG A 49 -6.75 -12.96 5.70
N LYS A 50 -7.99 -12.62 5.44
CA LYS A 50 -8.97 -13.62 5.04
C LYS A 50 -8.83 -13.99 3.57
N CYS A 51 -8.20 -13.15 2.78
CA CYS A 51 -8.07 -13.36 1.34
C CYS A 51 -6.76 -13.98 0.94
N ALA A 52 -5.77 -13.93 1.80
CA ALA A 52 -4.44 -14.45 1.48
C ALA A 52 -3.72 -14.79 2.76
N ASP A 53 -2.82 -15.76 2.68
CA ASP A 53 -1.99 -16.03 3.84
C ASP A 53 -0.70 -15.26 3.70
N TYR A 54 0.07 -15.25 4.78
CA TYR A 54 1.29 -14.46 4.82
C TYR A 54 2.31 -14.93 3.79
N GLU A 55 2.41 -16.25 3.59
CA GLU A 55 3.39 -16.78 2.66
C GLU A 55 3.14 -16.31 1.24
N THR A 56 1.89 -16.34 0.83
CA THR A 56 1.54 -15.87 -0.50
C THR A 56 1.81 -14.39 -0.64
N PHE A 57 1.41 -13.62 0.36
CA PHE A 57 1.59 -12.18 0.36
C PHE A 57 3.09 -11.83 0.28
N ARG A 58 3.88 -12.48 1.10
CA ARG A 58 5.32 -12.22 1.14
C ARG A 58 5.99 -12.61 -0.17
N ARG A 59 5.56 -13.73 -0.74
CA ARG A 59 6.15 -14.19 -2.01
C ARG A 59 5.93 -13.18 -3.12
N GLU A 60 4.73 -12.64 -3.19
CA GLU A 60 4.44 -11.64 -4.21
C GLU A 60 5.27 -10.38 -4.01
N ALA A 61 5.45 -10.00 -2.76
CA ALA A 61 6.26 -8.84 -2.47
C ALA A 61 7.72 -9.05 -2.87
N LEU A 62 8.23 -10.25 -2.61
CA LEU A 62 9.60 -10.55 -2.97
C LEU A 62 9.81 -10.58 -4.48
N ILE A 63 8.81 -11.03 -5.21
CA ILE A 63 8.89 -11.00 -6.67
C ILE A 63 8.96 -9.57 -7.15
N LEU A 64 8.11 -8.71 -6.63
CA LEU A 64 8.14 -7.31 -7.02
C LEU A 64 9.46 -6.66 -6.65
N LYS A 65 9.98 -7.01 -5.50
CA LYS A 65 11.23 -6.43 -5.04
C LYS A 65 12.38 -6.73 -6.01
N GLU A 66 12.34 -7.89 -6.64
CA GLU A 66 13.42 -8.29 -7.52
C GLU A 66 13.28 -7.76 -8.93
N LEU A 67 12.15 -7.21 -9.25
CA LEU A 67 11.90 -6.73 -10.62
C LEU A 67 12.51 -5.38 -10.88
N GLN A 68 13.40 -4.90 -10.28
CA GLN A 68 14.10 -3.63 -10.45
C GLN A 68 13.88 -2.99 -11.79
N HIS A 69 12.76 -2.35 -11.95
CA HIS A 69 12.39 -1.72 -13.20
C HIS A 69 11.92 -0.29 -12.91
N PRO A 70 12.26 0.68 -13.76
CA PRO A 70 11.91 2.08 -13.45
C PRO A 70 10.43 2.32 -13.22
N GLY A 71 9.58 1.51 -13.82
CA GLY A 71 8.15 1.69 -13.66
C GLY A 71 7.56 0.94 -12.50
N ILE A 72 8.37 0.25 -11.71
CA ILE A 72 7.88 -0.54 -10.60
C ILE A 72 8.35 0.08 -9.30
N PRO A 73 7.43 0.37 -8.38
CA PRO A 73 7.82 1.05 -7.15
C PRO A 73 8.72 0.19 -6.28
N LEU A 74 9.59 0.87 -5.57
CA LEU A 74 10.42 0.19 -4.58
C LEU A 74 9.55 -0.28 -3.44
N ILE A 75 9.91 -1.41 -2.88
CA ILE A 75 9.23 -1.95 -1.71
C ILE A 75 10.02 -1.50 -0.49
N TYR A 76 9.38 -0.79 0.40
CA TYR A 76 10.04 -0.31 1.60
C TYR A 76 9.89 -1.25 2.78
N ASP A 77 8.72 -1.87 2.92
CA ASP A 77 8.49 -2.66 4.10
C ASP A 77 7.26 -3.53 3.96
N LEU A 78 7.17 -4.53 4.80
CA LEU A 78 6.00 -5.36 4.97
C LEU A 78 5.57 -5.25 6.41
N GLU A 79 4.27 -5.05 6.64
CA GLU A 79 3.73 -4.97 7.99
C GLU A 79 2.47 -5.79 8.07
N GLU A 80 2.01 -6.02 9.28
CA GLU A 80 0.77 -6.74 9.46
C GLU A 80 0.14 -6.37 10.79
N ASP A 81 -1.16 -6.53 10.86
CA ASP A 81 -1.86 -6.44 12.11
C ASP A 81 -2.83 -7.61 12.17
N SER A 82 -3.80 -7.53 13.06
CA SER A 82 -4.69 -8.68 13.26
C SER A 82 -5.63 -8.92 12.10
N GLU A 83 -5.80 -7.94 11.23
CA GLU A 83 -6.77 -8.05 10.15
C GLU A 83 -6.20 -7.97 8.75
N TYR A 84 -5.05 -7.34 8.59
CA TYR A 84 -4.51 -7.08 7.27
C TYR A 84 -3.01 -7.32 7.20
N PHE A 85 -2.57 -7.60 5.99
CA PHE A 85 -1.16 -7.46 5.63
C PHE A 85 -1.00 -6.16 4.88
N TYR A 86 0.14 -5.51 5.04
CA TYR A 86 0.40 -4.22 4.41
C TYR A 86 1.71 -4.27 3.65
N LEU A 87 1.68 -3.78 2.42
CA LEU A 87 2.88 -3.64 1.61
C LEU A 87 3.14 -2.15 1.46
N ILE A 88 4.28 -1.70 1.97
CA ILE A 88 4.64 -0.28 1.94
C ILE A 88 5.51 -0.05 0.73
N GLU A 89 5.04 0.76 -0.20
CA GLU A 89 5.70 0.96 -1.49
C GLU A 89 5.98 2.42 -1.75
N GLU A 90 6.92 2.64 -2.64
CA GLU A 90 7.16 3.96 -3.16
C GLU A 90 5.91 4.46 -3.88
N PHE A 91 5.57 5.73 -3.69
CA PHE A 91 4.47 6.31 -4.43
C PHE A 91 5.03 6.97 -5.68
N LEU A 92 4.64 6.47 -6.83
CA LEU A 92 5.11 7.00 -8.10
C LEU A 92 4.16 8.06 -8.60
N GLN A 93 4.70 9.25 -8.84
CA GLN A 93 3.93 10.33 -9.39
C GLN A 93 3.47 9.96 -10.78
N GLY A 94 2.41 10.60 -11.22
CA GLY A 94 1.96 10.38 -12.56
C GLY A 94 1.06 9.20 -12.71
N ASN A 95 0.93 8.41 -11.71
CA ASN A 95 -0.07 7.37 -11.56
C ASN A 95 -0.11 6.30 -12.65
N SER A 96 0.73 6.39 -13.62
CA SER A 96 0.65 5.46 -14.73
C SER A 96 0.79 4.02 -14.26
N LEU A 97 1.60 3.80 -13.25
CA LEU A 97 1.78 2.45 -12.76
C LEU A 97 0.51 1.91 -12.14
N TYR A 98 -0.19 2.74 -11.37
CA TYR A 98 -1.41 2.28 -10.75
C TYR A 98 -2.48 1.98 -11.78
N THR A 99 -2.54 2.77 -12.81
CA THR A 99 -3.47 2.51 -13.89
C THR A 99 -3.16 1.17 -14.53
N LEU A 100 -1.88 0.95 -14.79
CA LEU A 100 -1.44 -0.28 -15.41
C LEU A 100 -1.77 -1.48 -14.52
N VAL A 101 -1.43 -1.39 -13.26
CA VAL A 101 -1.70 -2.47 -12.31
C VAL A 101 -3.19 -2.73 -12.22
N LYS A 102 -3.98 -1.69 -12.25
CA LYS A 102 -5.41 -1.84 -12.15
C LYS A 102 -5.96 -2.63 -13.32
N HIS A 103 -5.49 -2.35 -14.52
CA HIS A 103 -5.90 -3.07 -15.69
C HIS A 103 -5.42 -4.51 -15.67
N GLN A 104 -4.21 -4.69 -15.21
CA GLN A 104 -3.65 -6.01 -15.08
C GLN A 104 -3.97 -6.65 -13.77
N GLY A 105 -4.44 -5.86 -12.87
CA GLY A 105 -4.66 -6.28 -11.52
C GLY A 105 -5.71 -7.31 -11.45
N ALA A 106 -6.40 -7.33 -12.48
CA ALA A 106 -7.27 -8.42 -12.63
C ALA A 106 -6.42 -9.66 -12.65
N LEU A 107 -5.21 -9.48 -12.81
CA LEU A 107 -4.28 -10.59 -12.76
C LEU A 107 -4.41 -11.37 -11.51
#